data_6b8fa8857ae585e76542a0b77493a7e6
#
_entry.id   6b8fa8857ae585e76542a0b77493a7e6
#
_cell.length_a   1.000
_cell.length_b   1.000
_cell.length_c   1.000
_cell.angle_alpha   90.00
_cell.angle_beta   90.00
_cell.angle_gamma   90.00
#
_symmetry.space_group_name_H-M   'P 1'
#
loop_
_entity.id
_entity.type
_entity.pdbx_description
1 polymer ?
#
loop_
_entity_poly.entity_id
_entity_poly.type
_entity_poly.pdbx_seq_one_letter_code
_entity_poly.pdbx_strand_id
1 'polypeptide(L)'
;MRSLLGLGLQFIPTPKKSNHFAKISDSVDRLTRSLKLKFYFADKDTPESDYNPRIYIPSAWTPPRWEFPGAQLNPRLQDFASRMKKLFRPRKGITNLLPHQQRALDDLQAQDELLVVPCDKNLGPAIIERDVYIQLIMDDHLNDAGIYRSFTPAQAQRWINSTKIRLTNWIDTHKKKLSKSDRTSLKTHMSQNTNPYGRFYGTLKVHKMTATKPLTSRPIVSCPGSLLYPLAAWVDTQLQPVARAQPSYIKDSFTLKQQLLALDLPPNRTYRLFTADAVSMYTNIPTLRALGTLAHYLRANADTFPNVPIEATIEAITLVMTQNVFTFGDMIFKQLTGTAMGTPPACVMATLYMAINGENDYMIEFADNLPFYRRFIDDILGLWLCDPDPVVDAQRFQQFTQRMQSAPGLTWEVEPRTTQVNFLDLTITLLPNNTFTTTLYEKELNLHLYIPPSSAHPPGLLPGIVFGTLFRIQTLCTEESDRYTRTKQFYNRLLVRGYQSHQLLPIFQKAIDRARTYTGPTERNTADKLANSVIFHVNYHPQDPASYLIQKAWRDLIAEPEYKMPLTLIQNPKTRARPNINRMIIAYSRHMNLGNLLSHRDLTKHDGPQVSSYYSPIGYL
;
A
#
# COMPACT_ATOMS: atom_id res chain seq x y z
N MET A 1 24.09 15.65 10.28
CA MET A 1 23.44 14.97 9.16
C MET A 1 23.31 13.45 9.36
N ARG A 2 24.39 12.66 9.48
CA ARG A 2 24.29 11.18 9.69
C ARG A 2 23.42 10.79 10.90
N SER A 3 23.51 11.51 12.03
CA SER A 3 22.71 11.25 13.23
C SER A 3 21.20 11.48 13.00
N LEU A 4 20.82 12.45 12.17
CA LEU A 4 19.43 12.70 11.81
C LEU A 4 18.90 11.60 10.88
N LEU A 5 19.61 11.32 9.79
CA LEU A 5 19.19 10.30 8.80
C LEU A 5 19.20 8.89 9.39
N GLY A 6 20.07 8.61 10.37
CA GLY A 6 20.11 7.36 11.13
C GLY A 6 18.85 7.09 11.97
N LEU A 7 18.01 8.11 12.23
CA LEU A 7 16.68 7.89 12.84
C LEU A 7 15.73 7.14 11.90
N GLY A 8 15.96 7.22 10.58
CA GLY A 8 15.13 6.67 9.53
C GLY A 8 14.03 7.66 9.09
N LEU A 9 13.66 7.60 7.81
CA LEU A 9 12.65 8.52 7.23
C LEU A 9 11.27 8.41 7.87
N GLN A 10 10.97 7.31 8.55
CA GLN A 10 9.71 7.11 9.24
C GLN A 10 9.67 7.78 10.64
N PHE A 11 10.81 8.26 11.16
CA PHE A 11 10.85 8.97 12.43
C PHE A 11 9.96 10.22 12.40
N ILE A 12 9.15 10.40 13.45
CA ILE A 12 8.27 11.57 13.60
C ILE A 12 8.87 12.50 14.64
N PRO A 13 9.35 13.70 14.24
CA PRO A 13 9.67 14.76 15.18
C PRO A 13 8.43 15.19 15.98
N THR A 14 8.63 15.59 17.23
CA THR A 14 7.53 16.10 18.05
C THR A 14 6.92 17.34 17.40
N PRO A 15 5.61 17.34 17.08
CA PRO A 15 4.97 18.45 16.39
C PRO A 15 4.91 19.72 17.25
N LYS A 16 4.92 20.89 16.61
CA LYS A 16 4.77 22.17 17.31
C LYS A 16 3.38 22.25 17.94
N LYS A 17 3.27 22.75 19.16
CA LYS A 17 2.05 22.80 19.98
C LYS A 17 0.88 23.53 19.33
N SER A 18 1.14 24.72 18.77
CA SER A 18 0.11 25.54 18.15
C SER A 18 -0.66 24.78 17.06
N ASN A 19 0.09 24.10 16.18
CA ASN A 19 -0.49 23.33 15.09
C ASN A 19 -1.23 22.07 15.59
N HIS A 20 -0.74 21.48 16.68
CA HIS A 20 -1.41 20.29 17.26
C HIS A 20 -2.77 20.68 17.87
N PHE A 21 -2.82 21.73 18.70
CA PHE A 21 -4.06 22.15 19.36
C PHE A 21 -5.15 22.57 18.36
N ALA A 22 -4.79 23.28 17.29
CA ALA A 22 -5.75 23.62 16.24
C ALA A 22 -6.36 22.36 15.61
N LYS A 23 -5.52 21.38 15.23
CA LYS A 23 -5.99 20.09 14.66
C LYS A 23 -6.86 19.29 15.63
N ILE A 24 -6.56 19.33 16.94
CA ILE A 24 -7.41 18.71 17.98
C ILE A 24 -8.77 19.39 18.06
N SER A 25 -8.80 20.72 18.07
CA SER A 25 -10.06 21.47 18.05
C SER A 25 -10.94 21.03 16.90
N ASP A 26 -10.39 21.00 15.68
CA ASP A 26 -11.11 20.54 14.48
C ASP A 26 -11.57 19.09 14.59
N SER A 27 -10.75 18.22 15.21
CA SER A 27 -11.10 16.81 15.40
C SER A 27 -12.26 16.64 16.39
N VAL A 28 -12.29 17.42 17.47
CA VAL A 28 -13.39 17.43 18.43
C VAL A 28 -14.66 18.00 17.79
N ASP A 29 -14.55 19.05 16.99
CA ASP A 29 -15.69 19.65 16.29
C ASP A 29 -16.27 18.67 15.24
N ARG A 30 -15.42 17.93 14.52
CA ARG A 30 -15.85 16.84 13.61
C ARG A 30 -16.54 15.71 14.36
N LEU A 31 -16.00 15.28 15.51
CA LEU A 31 -16.64 14.26 16.35
C LEU A 31 -18.03 14.74 16.81
N THR A 32 -18.12 15.96 17.34
CA THR A 32 -19.36 16.55 17.81
C THR A 32 -20.40 16.64 16.69
N ARG A 33 -19.98 17.07 15.48
CA ARG A 33 -20.83 17.06 14.30
C ARG A 33 -21.28 15.66 13.92
N SER A 34 -20.37 14.67 13.92
CA SER A 34 -20.71 13.27 13.63
C SER A 34 -21.74 12.71 14.61
N LEU A 35 -21.60 13.03 15.90
CA LEU A 35 -22.59 12.66 16.92
C LEU A 35 -23.95 13.30 16.64
N LYS A 36 -23.98 14.60 16.34
CA LYS A 36 -25.22 15.30 15.96
C LYS A 36 -25.93 14.63 14.79
N LEU A 37 -25.19 14.26 13.73
CA LEU A 37 -25.75 13.54 12.59
C LEU A 37 -26.30 12.16 12.98
N LYS A 38 -25.56 11.41 13.79
CA LYS A 38 -26.00 10.09 14.26
C LYS A 38 -27.30 10.19 15.10
N PHE A 39 -27.43 11.18 15.95
CA PHE A 39 -28.66 11.43 16.70
C PHE A 39 -29.82 11.84 15.78
N TYR A 40 -29.58 12.70 14.80
CA TYR A 40 -30.61 13.16 13.87
C TYR A 40 -31.20 12.04 13.02
N PHE A 41 -30.36 11.08 12.61
CA PHE A 41 -30.77 9.96 11.76
C PHE A 41 -31.15 8.70 12.54
N ALA A 42 -31.06 8.69 13.87
CA ALA A 42 -31.30 7.50 14.69
C ALA A 42 -32.70 6.91 14.49
N ASP A 43 -33.71 7.76 14.39
CA ASP A 43 -35.13 7.37 14.28
C ASP A 43 -35.67 7.46 12.84
N LYS A 44 -34.80 7.77 11.87
CA LYS A 44 -35.20 7.89 10.47
C LYS A 44 -34.81 6.63 9.73
N ASP A 45 -35.76 5.99 9.07
CA ASP A 45 -35.50 4.93 8.12
C ASP A 45 -34.59 5.50 7.02
N THR A 46 -33.31 5.19 7.10
CA THR A 46 -32.39 5.49 6.03
C THR A 46 -32.59 4.43 4.95
N PRO A 47 -32.92 4.80 3.70
CA PRO A 47 -32.98 3.83 2.63
C PRO A 47 -31.65 3.10 2.55
N GLU A 48 -31.70 1.77 2.33
CA GLU A 48 -30.51 0.95 2.10
C GLU A 48 -29.61 1.67 1.07
N SER A 49 -28.54 2.27 1.56
CA SER A 49 -27.59 2.87 0.65
C SER A 49 -26.52 1.83 0.37
N ASP A 50 -26.43 1.37 -0.87
CA ASP A 50 -25.27 0.68 -1.45
C ASP A 50 -24.02 1.59 -1.44
N TYR A 51 -24.03 2.62 -0.57
CA TYR A 51 -23.00 3.64 -0.53
C TYR A 51 -21.78 3.10 0.20
N ASN A 52 -20.85 2.55 -0.57
CA ASN A 52 -19.49 2.27 -0.15
C ASN A 52 -18.53 3.14 -0.99
N PRO A 53 -18.36 4.43 -0.63
CA PRO A 53 -17.56 5.33 -1.45
C PRO A 53 -16.09 4.90 -1.36
N ARG A 54 -15.50 4.52 -2.49
CA ARG A 54 -14.04 4.35 -2.63
C ARG A 54 -13.29 5.66 -2.40
N ILE A 55 -13.99 6.78 -2.59
CA ILE A 55 -13.51 8.13 -2.31
C ILE A 55 -14.49 8.78 -1.34
N TYR A 56 -14.02 9.06 -0.13
CA TYR A 56 -14.79 9.80 0.86
C TYR A 56 -14.77 11.29 0.51
N ILE A 57 -15.95 11.87 0.27
CA ILE A 57 -16.15 13.30 0.09
C ILE A 57 -16.83 13.83 1.34
N PRO A 58 -16.16 14.71 2.13
CA PRO A 58 -16.77 15.30 3.31
C PRO A 58 -18.00 16.13 2.92
N SER A 59 -19.16 15.80 3.51
CA SER A 59 -20.35 16.65 3.36
C SER A 59 -20.32 17.78 4.40
N ALA A 60 -20.60 19.00 3.98
CA ALA A 60 -20.77 20.16 4.87
C ALA A 60 -22.20 20.29 5.44
N TRP A 61 -23.13 19.44 4.99
CA TRP A 61 -24.52 19.51 5.42
C TRP A 61 -24.65 19.28 6.94
N THR A 62 -25.51 20.07 7.57
CA THR A 62 -25.89 19.96 8.98
C THR A 62 -27.41 19.98 9.10
N PRO A 63 -28.02 19.25 10.07
CA PRO A 63 -29.44 19.33 10.30
C PRO A 63 -29.85 20.77 10.63
N PRO A 64 -31.01 21.24 10.12
CA PRO A 64 -31.59 22.52 10.54
C PRO A 64 -31.77 22.59 12.05
N ARG A 65 -31.56 23.78 12.65
CA ARG A 65 -31.61 23.92 14.13
C ARG A 65 -32.94 23.50 14.72
N TRP A 66 -34.04 23.71 14.01
CA TRP A 66 -35.40 23.39 14.45
C TRP A 66 -35.77 21.89 14.33
N GLU A 67 -35.06 21.15 13.51
CA GLU A 67 -35.25 19.69 13.36
C GLU A 67 -34.39 18.87 14.33
N PHE A 68 -33.63 19.54 15.19
CA PHE A 68 -32.73 18.86 16.11
C PHE A 68 -33.55 18.21 17.25
N PRO A 69 -33.46 16.92 17.51
CA PRO A 69 -34.13 16.31 18.66
C PRO A 69 -33.53 16.88 19.95
N GLY A 70 -34.33 17.72 20.61
CA GLY A 70 -34.04 18.23 21.94
C GLY A 70 -33.09 19.44 22.03
N ALA A 71 -33.62 20.57 22.45
CA ALA A 71 -32.84 21.75 22.87
C ALA A 71 -31.77 21.41 23.94
N GLN A 72 -31.96 20.30 24.68
CA GLN A 72 -31.10 19.83 25.76
C GLN A 72 -29.82 19.14 25.27
N LEU A 73 -29.80 18.49 24.09
CA LEU A 73 -28.65 17.77 23.57
C LEU A 73 -27.48 18.70 23.21
N ASN A 74 -27.80 19.87 22.68
CA ASN A 74 -26.79 20.81 22.16
C ASN A 74 -25.86 21.36 23.27
N PRO A 75 -26.35 21.80 24.45
CA PRO A 75 -25.50 22.26 25.53
C PRO A 75 -24.54 21.18 26.05
N ARG A 76 -24.99 19.94 26.14
CA ARG A 76 -24.15 18.85 26.64
C ARG A 76 -23.10 18.38 25.65
N LEU A 77 -23.39 18.35 24.35
CA LEU A 77 -22.37 18.11 23.35
C LEU A 77 -21.35 19.25 23.31
N GLN A 78 -21.76 20.49 23.59
CA GLN A 78 -20.84 21.64 23.72
C GLN A 78 -19.98 21.52 24.98
N ASP A 79 -20.55 21.10 26.12
CA ASP A 79 -19.79 20.82 27.34
C ASP A 79 -18.80 19.68 27.13
N PHE A 80 -19.23 18.57 26.53
CA PHE A 80 -18.34 17.47 26.15
C PHE A 80 -17.20 17.95 25.24
N ALA A 81 -17.50 18.71 24.19
CA ALA A 81 -16.48 19.29 23.29
C ALA A 81 -15.51 20.20 24.05
N SER A 82 -16.02 21.04 24.96
CA SER A 82 -15.19 21.92 25.80
C SER A 82 -14.27 21.12 26.74
N ARG A 83 -14.79 20.08 27.40
CA ARG A 83 -13.99 19.17 28.23
C ARG A 83 -12.93 18.45 27.42
N MET A 84 -13.27 17.90 26.26
CA MET A 84 -12.32 17.26 25.36
C MET A 84 -11.20 18.22 24.95
N LYS A 85 -11.53 19.44 24.49
CA LYS A 85 -10.52 20.45 24.12
C LYS A 85 -9.62 20.83 25.31
N LYS A 86 -10.16 20.92 26.54
CA LYS A 86 -9.36 21.17 27.76
C LYS A 86 -8.38 20.05 28.08
N LEU A 87 -8.77 18.79 27.89
CA LEU A 87 -7.89 17.62 28.12
C LEU A 87 -6.62 17.67 27.25
N PHE A 88 -6.73 18.18 26.04
CA PHE A 88 -5.64 18.23 25.07
C PHE A 88 -4.80 19.52 25.13
N ARG A 89 -5.02 20.40 26.11
CA ARG A 89 -4.20 21.61 26.22
C ARG A 89 -2.74 21.28 26.50
N PRO A 90 -1.81 21.68 25.62
CA PRO A 90 -0.40 21.32 25.77
C PRO A 90 0.22 22.10 26.96
N ARG A 91 1.04 21.40 27.76
CA ARG A 91 1.66 21.97 28.95
C ARG A 91 2.99 22.67 28.66
N LYS A 92 4.01 21.97 28.15
CA LYS A 92 5.33 22.54 27.79
C LYS A 92 5.76 22.08 26.41
N GLY A 93 6.65 22.86 25.73
CA GLY A 93 7.31 22.39 24.52
C GLY A 93 8.27 21.26 24.85
N ILE A 94 8.09 20.13 24.18
CA ILE A 94 9.06 19.04 24.19
C ILE A 94 9.57 18.87 22.77
N THR A 95 10.80 18.43 22.63
CA THR A 95 11.38 17.99 21.37
C THR A 95 12.01 16.64 21.58
N ASN A 96 11.92 15.77 20.60
CA ASN A 96 12.56 14.46 20.55
C ASN A 96 13.75 14.44 19.58
N LEU A 97 14.09 15.58 19.00
CA LEU A 97 15.34 15.77 18.26
C LEU A 97 16.39 16.39 19.17
N LEU A 98 17.62 15.91 19.09
CA LEU A 98 18.76 16.54 19.72
C LEU A 98 19.08 17.87 19.02
N PRO A 99 19.70 18.87 19.71
CA PRO A 99 19.97 20.17 19.11
C PRO A 99 20.72 20.12 17.77
N HIS A 100 21.70 19.21 17.65
CA HIS A 100 22.44 19.02 16.39
C HIS A 100 21.61 18.33 15.30
N GLN A 101 20.62 17.49 15.67
CA GLN A 101 19.69 16.88 14.72
C GLN A 101 18.67 17.91 14.22
N GLN A 102 18.19 18.78 15.11
CA GLN A 102 17.30 19.86 14.71
C GLN A 102 18.00 20.81 13.75
N ARG A 103 19.23 21.24 14.05
CA ARG A 103 20.03 22.07 13.14
C ARG A 103 20.20 21.40 11.77
N ALA A 104 20.57 20.11 11.77
CA ALA A 104 20.72 19.36 10.51
C ALA A 104 19.41 19.25 9.71
N LEU A 105 18.26 19.20 10.39
CA LEU A 105 16.95 19.23 9.72
C LEU A 105 16.68 20.60 9.10
N ASP A 106 16.91 21.67 9.88
CA ASP A 106 16.70 23.04 9.44
C ASP A 106 17.65 23.39 8.26
N ASP A 107 18.92 22.97 8.33
CA ASP A 107 19.92 23.15 7.27
C ASP A 107 19.49 22.44 5.98
N LEU A 108 19.05 21.17 6.08
CA LEU A 108 18.59 20.43 4.90
C LEU A 108 17.31 21.00 4.28
N GLN A 109 16.44 21.57 5.11
CA GLN A 109 15.22 22.24 4.61
C GLN A 109 15.51 23.61 3.96
N ALA A 110 16.59 24.27 4.35
CA ALA A 110 17.02 25.56 3.81
C ALA A 110 17.84 25.43 2.51
N GLN A 111 18.36 24.24 2.22
CA GLN A 111 19.20 24.01 1.04
C GLN A 111 18.34 23.50 -0.14
N ASP A 112 17.88 24.41 -0.97
CA ASP A 112 17.07 24.08 -2.16
C ASP A 112 17.83 23.30 -3.23
N GLU A 113 19.14 23.31 -3.18
CA GLU A 113 20.01 22.59 -4.14
C GLU A 113 20.12 21.09 -3.82
N LEU A 114 19.78 20.69 -2.61
CA LEU A 114 19.89 19.29 -2.17
C LEU A 114 18.51 18.63 -2.06
N LEU A 115 18.45 17.41 -2.55
CA LEU A 115 17.28 16.54 -2.40
C LEU A 115 17.60 15.37 -1.47
N VAL A 116 16.65 15.05 -0.60
CA VAL A 116 16.67 13.80 0.17
C VAL A 116 15.70 12.84 -0.47
N VAL A 117 16.22 11.81 -1.12
CA VAL A 117 15.43 10.84 -1.87
C VAL A 117 15.56 9.43 -1.30
N PRO A 118 14.51 8.61 -1.34
CA PRO A 118 14.60 7.23 -0.89
C PRO A 118 15.47 6.40 -1.84
N CYS A 119 16.31 5.52 -1.29
CA CYS A 119 16.97 4.49 -2.05
C CYS A 119 16.06 3.28 -2.25
N ASP A 120 16.28 2.57 -3.34
CA ASP A 120 15.64 1.28 -3.58
C ASP A 120 16.07 0.24 -2.51
N LYS A 121 15.27 -0.80 -2.27
CA LYS A 121 15.55 -1.93 -1.37
C LYS A 121 15.86 -1.57 0.11
N ASN A 122 15.21 -0.53 0.64
CA ASN A 122 15.34 -0.13 2.08
C ASN A 122 16.77 0.24 2.52
N LEU A 123 17.58 0.78 1.62
CA LEU A 123 18.92 1.29 1.92
C LEU A 123 18.92 2.66 2.63
N GLY A 124 17.75 3.12 3.08
CA GLY A 124 17.61 4.42 3.71
C GLY A 124 17.52 5.56 2.70
N PRO A 125 17.72 6.81 3.15
CA PRO A 125 17.75 7.99 2.30
C PRO A 125 19.14 8.24 1.72
N ALA A 126 19.17 8.78 0.50
CA ALA A 126 20.35 9.41 -0.08
C ALA A 126 20.15 10.93 -0.17
N ILE A 127 21.24 11.67 -0.12
CA ILE A 127 21.29 13.09 -0.43
C ILE A 127 21.94 13.22 -1.80
N ILE A 128 21.31 13.96 -2.70
CA ILE A 128 21.76 14.19 -4.07
C ILE A 128 21.50 15.64 -4.45
N GLU A 129 22.37 16.23 -5.26
CA GLU A 129 22.13 17.54 -5.84
C GLU A 129 20.92 17.50 -6.77
N ARG A 130 20.09 18.54 -6.73
CA ARG A 130 18.84 18.63 -7.50
C ARG A 130 19.07 18.44 -8.99
N ASP A 131 20.05 19.15 -9.55
CA ASP A 131 20.32 19.12 -10.98
C ASP A 131 20.86 17.75 -11.42
N VAL A 132 21.71 17.13 -10.59
CA VAL A 132 22.20 15.75 -10.82
C VAL A 132 21.03 14.75 -10.79
N TYR A 133 20.09 14.90 -9.86
CA TYR A 133 18.90 14.05 -9.80
C TYR A 133 18.00 14.24 -11.02
N ILE A 134 17.77 15.50 -11.44
CA ILE A 134 16.94 15.79 -12.62
C ILE A 134 17.59 15.17 -13.86
N GLN A 135 18.89 15.38 -14.06
CA GLN A 135 19.62 14.82 -15.18
C GLN A 135 19.57 13.29 -15.19
N LEU A 136 19.81 12.65 -14.03
CA LEU A 136 19.71 11.20 -13.88
C LEU A 136 18.34 10.66 -14.31
N ILE A 137 17.25 11.30 -13.88
CA ILE A 137 15.90 10.85 -14.22
C ILE A 137 15.59 11.07 -15.69
N MET A 138 16.07 12.17 -16.27
CA MET A 138 15.91 12.44 -17.70
C MET A 138 16.66 11.41 -18.54
N ASP A 139 17.90 11.11 -18.20
CA ASP A 139 18.75 10.19 -18.96
C ASP A 139 18.35 8.73 -18.79
N ASP A 140 18.00 8.32 -17.57
CA ASP A 140 17.56 6.95 -17.30
C ASP A 140 16.20 6.63 -17.91
N HIS A 141 15.31 7.65 -18.06
CA HIS A 141 13.89 7.39 -18.36
C HIS A 141 13.27 8.38 -19.34
N LEU A 142 13.14 9.68 -18.99
CA LEU A 142 12.21 10.59 -19.63
C LEU A 142 12.63 11.08 -21.02
N ASN A 143 13.91 10.94 -21.37
CA ASN A 143 14.44 11.22 -22.71
C ASN A 143 14.16 10.09 -23.70
N ASP A 144 13.67 8.92 -23.25
CA ASP A 144 13.27 7.85 -24.16
C ASP A 144 11.93 8.21 -24.85
N ALA A 145 12.05 8.73 -26.08
CA ALA A 145 10.89 9.13 -26.89
C ALA A 145 9.99 7.96 -27.31
N GLY A 146 10.48 6.72 -27.24
CA GLY A 146 9.67 5.51 -27.48
C GLY A 146 8.71 5.21 -26.32
N ILE A 147 9.09 5.61 -25.11
CA ILE A 147 8.30 5.36 -23.89
C ILE A 147 7.53 6.60 -23.45
N TYR A 148 8.13 7.78 -23.52
CA TYR A 148 7.56 9.02 -23.00
C TYR A 148 7.54 10.14 -24.06
N ARG A 149 6.52 10.98 -23.98
CA ARG A 149 6.38 12.18 -24.80
C ARG A 149 6.15 13.40 -23.93
N SER A 150 6.94 14.45 -24.09
CA SER A 150 6.69 15.73 -23.44
C SER A 150 5.43 16.41 -23.99
N PHE A 151 4.71 17.09 -23.12
CA PHE A 151 3.52 17.87 -23.44
C PHE A 151 3.75 19.35 -23.16
N THR A 152 3.33 20.20 -24.08
CA THR A 152 3.19 21.63 -23.80
C THR A 152 1.98 21.87 -22.88
N PRO A 153 1.90 22.98 -22.14
CA PRO A 153 0.72 23.31 -21.31
C PRO A 153 -0.60 23.28 -22.09
N ALA A 154 -0.58 23.74 -23.35
CA ALA A 154 -1.77 23.67 -24.22
C ALA A 154 -2.18 22.24 -24.58
N GLN A 155 -1.22 21.35 -24.83
CA GLN A 155 -1.48 19.93 -25.06
C GLN A 155 -2.03 19.26 -23.80
N ALA A 156 -1.46 19.58 -22.64
CA ALA A 156 -1.91 19.07 -21.35
C ALA A 156 -3.36 19.50 -21.04
N GLN A 157 -3.70 20.76 -21.31
CA GLN A 157 -5.08 21.25 -21.14
C GLN A 157 -6.07 20.57 -22.10
N ARG A 158 -5.69 20.35 -23.35
CA ARG A 158 -6.50 19.56 -24.31
C ARG A 158 -6.69 18.12 -23.81
N TRP A 159 -5.64 17.51 -23.27
CA TRP A 159 -5.72 16.17 -22.69
C TRP A 159 -6.72 16.12 -21.51
N ILE A 160 -6.68 17.09 -20.58
CA ILE A 160 -7.63 17.16 -19.45
C ILE A 160 -9.06 17.18 -19.98
N ASN A 161 -9.36 18.09 -20.91
CA ASN A 161 -10.71 18.28 -21.45
C ASN A 161 -11.20 17.00 -22.17
N SER A 162 -10.39 16.43 -23.04
CA SER A 162 -10.72 15.21 -23.77
C SER A 162 -10.90 14.00 -22.84
N THR A 163 -10.08 13.89 -21.80
CA THR A 163 -10.16 12.79 -20.82
C THR A 163 -11.43 12.92 -19.97
N LYS A 164 -11.81 14.14 -19.56
CA LYS A 164 -13.08 14.37 -18.85
C LYS A 164 -14.30 13.99 -19.71
N ILE A 165 -14.29 14.33 -20.99
CA ILE A 165 -15.36 13.95 -21.94
C ILE A 165 -15.43 12.43 -22.07
N ARG A 166 -14.31 11.75 -22.32
CA ARG A 166 -14.25 10.28 -22.41
C ARG A 166 -14.74 9.59 -21.15
N LEU A 167 -14.30 10.09 -19.98
CA LEU A 167 -14.74 9.53 -18.69
C LEU A 167 -16.25 9.72 -18.47
N THR A 168 -16.80 10.88 -18.84
CA THR A 168 -18.25 11.14 -18.77
C THR A 168 -19.02 10.19 -19.67
N ASN A 169 -18.60 10.06 -20.94
CA ASN A 169 -19.22 9.15 -21.90
C ASN A 169 -19.18 7.70 -21.41
N TRP A 170 -18.02 7.24 -20.88
CA TRP A 170 -17.89 5.91 -20.32
C TRP A 170 -18.86 5.66 -19.15
N ILE A 171 -18.96 6.63 -18.21
CA ILE A 171 -19.90 6.55 -17.06
C ILE A 171 -21.35 6.45 -17.55
N ASP A 172 -21.73 7.23 -18.55
CA ASP A 172 -23.11 7.27 -19.03
C ASP A 172 -23.46 6.03 -19.87
N THR A 173 -22.51 5.51 -20.66
CA THR A 173 -22.66 4.27 -21.43
C THR A 173 -22.83 3.07 -20.49
N HIS A 174 -22.02 2.98 -19.45
CA HIS A 174 -22.01 1.82 -18.56
C HIS A 174 -22.81 2.02 -17.25
N LYS A 175 -23.66 3.03 -17.17
CA LYS A 175 -24.42 3.41 -15.95
C LYS A 175 -25.18 2.26 -15.28
N LYS A 176 -25.66 1.26 -16.06
CA LYS A 176 -26.39 0.09 -15.55
C LYS A 176 -25.47 -0.95 -14.91
N LYS A 177 -24.16 -0.94 -15.24
CA LYS A 177 -23.14 -1.85 -14.72
C LYS A 177 -22.34 -1.28 -13.56
N LEU A 178 -22.50 0.02 -13.30
CA LEU A 178 -21.83 0.74 -12.22
C LEU A 178 -22.78 0.93 -11.03
N SER A 179 -22.28 0.73 -9.81
CA SER A 179 -23.03 1.11 -8.62
C SER A 179 -23.33 2.61 -8.59
N LYS A 180 -24.39 3.02 -7.90
CA LYS A 180 -24.69 4.45 -7.68
C LYS A 180 -23.52 5.17 -7.01
N SER A 181 -22.87 4.50 -6.08
CA SER A 181 -21.69 4.99 -5.37
C SER A 181 -20.50 5.25 -6.31
N ASP A 182 -20.15 4.29 -7.16
CA ASP A 182 -19.05 4.43 -8.11
C ASP A 182 -19.30 5.61 -9.07
N ARG A 183 -20.52 5.71 -9.62
CA ARG A 183 -20.90 6.82 -10.51
C ARG A 183 -20.77 8.19 -9.83
N THR A 184 -21.28 8.30 -8.60
CA THR A 184 -21.20 9.55 -7.84
C THR A 184 -19.74 9.89 -7.52
N SER A 185 -18.94 8.93 -7.05
CA SER A 185 -17.54 9.14 -6.73
C SER A 185 -16.72 9.60 -7.94
N LEU A 186 -16.91 8.93 -9.10
CA LEU A 186 -16.23 9.30 -10.34
C LEU A 186 -16.59 10.71 -10.80
N LYS A 187 -17.90 11.04 -10.85
CA LYS A 187 -18.37 12.38 -11.27
C LYS A 187 -17.89 13.47 -10.32
N THR A 188 -17.95 13.25 -9.02
CA THR A 188 -17.52 14.25 -8.02
C THR A 188 -16.02 14.44 -8.05
N HIS A 189 -15.23 13.36 -8.13
CA HIS A 189 -13.78 13.48 -8.26
C HIS A 189 -13.40 14.26 -9.52
N MET A 190 -14.03 13.96 -10.66
CA MET A 190 -13.77 14.65 -11.91
C MET A 190 -14.07 16.16 -11.85
N SER A 191 -15.16 16.54 -11.15
CA SER A 191 -15.56 17.95 -11.01
C SER A 191 -14.71 18.73 -10.02
N GLN A 192 -14.27 18.10 -8.94
CA GLN A 192 -13.50 18.73 -7.85
C GLN A 192 -11.99 18.57 -7.98
N ASN A 193 -11.52 17.82 -9.00
CA ASN A 193 -10.11 17.55 -9.16
C ASN A 193 -9.31 18.79 -9.54
N THR A 194 -8.39 19.21 -8.69
CA THR A 194 -7.49 20.36 -8.89
C THR A 194 -6.10 19.93 -9.38
N ASN A 195 -5.73 18.65 -9.23
CA ASN A 195 -4.46 18.11 -9.70
C ASN A 195 -4.70 16.89 -10.60
N PRO A 196 -4.83 17.09 -11.92
CA PRO A 196 -5.23 16.03 -12.85
C PRO A 196 -4.13 15.01 -13.17
N TYR A 197 -2.88 15.33 -12.86
CA TYR A 197 -1.72 14.54 -13.27
C TYR A 197 -1.25 13.58 -12.19
N GLY A 198 -0.61 12.47 -12.61
CA GLY A 198 0.30 11.73 -11.75
C GLY A 198 1.58 12.53 -11.49
N ARG A 199 2.42 12.05 -10.58
CA ARG A 199 3.73 12.65 -10.30
C ARG A 199 4.81 11.60 -10.46
N PHE A 200 5.76 11.87 -11.34
CA PHE A 200 6.93 11.03 -11.57
C PHE A 200 8.03 11.32 -10.53
N TYR A 201 8.70 10.28 -10.07
CA TYR A 201 9.93 10.35 -9.29
C TYR A 201 10.74 9.06 -9.44
N GLY A 202 12.03 9.11 -9.15
CA GLY A 202 12.91 7.94 -9.15
C GLY A 202 13.37 7.58 -7.74
N THR A 203 13.48 6.28 -7.44
CA THR A 203 14.22 5.79 -6.28
C THR A 203 15.61 5.33 -6.71
N LEU A 204 16.65 5.72 -5.96
CA LEU A 204 18.04 5.50 -6.36
C LEU A 204 18.45 4.03 -6.14
N LYS A 205 18.98 3.37 -7.18
CA LYS A 205 19.51 2.00 -7.12
C LYS A 205 20.98 1.98 -6.66
N VAL A 206 21.27 2.58 -5.50
CA VAL A 206 22.63 2.68 -4.96
C VAL A 206 23.32 1.31 -4.82
N HIS A 207 22.55 0.27 -4.56
CA HIS A 207 23.06 -1.12 -4.44
C HIS A 207 23.60 -1.70 -5.76
N LYS A 208 23.26 -1.12 -6.91
CA LYS A 208 23.74 -1.54 -8.22
C LYS A 208 24.91 -0.68 -8.73
N MET A 209 25.28 0.37 -8.00
CA MET A 209 26.39 1.25 -8.35
C MET A 209 27.72 0.57 -8.03
N THR A 210 28.62 0.55 -9.01
CA THR A 210 29.99 0.05 -8.86
C THR A 210 30.94 1.05 -9.54
N ALA A 211 32.25 0.84 -9.45
CA ALA A 211 33.22 1.68 -10.14
C ALA A 211 33.01 1.74 -11.66
N THR A 212 32.37 0.71 -12.24
CA THR A 212 32.12 0.59 -13.69
C THR A 212 30.66 0.78 -14.08
N LYS A 213 29.73 0.78 -13.12
CA LYS A 213 28.29 0.97 -13.36
C LYS A 213 27.82 2.26 -12.69
N PRO A 214 27.33 3.25 -13.46
CA PRO A 214 26.84 4.49 -12.92
C PRO A 214 25.59 4.28 -12.02
N LEU A 215 25.28 5.29 -11.23
CA LEU A 215 24.03 5.33 -10.48
C LEU A 215 22.85 5.28 -11.45
N THR A 216 21.85 4.46 -11.14
CA THR A 216 20.59 4.36 -11.88
C THR A 216 19.41 4.50 -10.95
N SER A 217 18.22 4.67 -11.50
CA SER A 217 16.99 4.87 -10.76
C SER A 217 15.89 3.88 -11.14
N ARG A 218 14.84 3.79 -10.30
CA ARG A 218 13.60 3.07 -10.59
C ARG A 218 12.52 4.11 -10.84
N PRO A 219 11.83 4.10 -12.00
CA PRO A 219 10.77 5.05 -12.30
C PRO A 219 9.50 4.72 -11.54
N ILE A 220 8.90 5.71 -10.88
CA ILE A 220 7.63 5.55 -10.17
C ILE A 220 6.71 6.71 -10.52
N VAL A 221 5.44 6.42 -10.79
CA VAL A 221 4.40 7.43 -11.00
C VAL A 221 3.38 7.37 -9.86
N SER A 222 3.44 8.32 -8.97
CA SER A 222 2.44 8.46 -7.91
C SER A 222 1.14 9.00 -8.49
N CYS A 223 0.09 8.21 -8.51
CA CYS A 223 -1.21 8.55 -9.11
C CYS A 223 -2.32 8.96 -8.13
N PRO A 224 -2.21 8.79 -6.79
CA PRO A 224 -3.27 9.20 -5.88
C PRO A 224 -3.69 10.65 -6.11
N GLY A 225 -5.01 10.89 -6.24
CA GLY A 225 -5.56 12.21 -6.51
C GLY A 225 -5.56 12.64 -7.99
N SER A 226 -4.87 11.94 -8.90
CA SER A 226 -4.94 12.25 -10.34
C SER A 226 -6.34 12.00 -10.93
N LEU A 227 -6.61 12.61 -12.09
CA LEU A 227 -7.93 12.58 -12.72
C LEU A 227 -8.48 11.16 -12.94
N LEU A 228 -7.62 10.23 -13.36
CA LEU A 228 -8.02 8.86 -13.67
C LEU A 228 -7.87 7.88 -12.48
N TYR A 229 -7.36 8.31 -11.34
CA TYR A 229 -7.11 7.44 -10.20
C TYR A 229 -8.34 6.63 -9.74
N PRO A 230 -9.56 7.21 -9.61
CA PRO A 230 -10.73 6.43 -9.19
C PRO A 230 -11.15 5.38 -10.23
N LEU A 231 -11.04 5.71 -11.53
CA LEU A 231 -11.30 4.77 -12.59
C LEU A 231 -10.28 3.63 -12.57
N ALA A 232 -9.01 3.96 -12.40
CA ALA A 232 -7.93 2.99 -12.28
C ALA A 232 -8.13 2.03 -11.09
N ALA A 233 -8.54 2.55 -9.93
CA ALA A 233 -8.86 1.74 -8.75
C ALA A 233 -10.10 0.85 -8.97
N TRP A 234 -11.10 1.34 -9.71
CA TRP A 234 -12.26 0.54 -10.09
C TRP A 234 -11.85 -0.62 -11.01
N VAL A 235 -11.05 -0.34 -12.05
CA VAL A 235 -10.51 -1.35 -12.97
C VAL A 235 -9.70 -2.42 -12.25
N ASP A 236 -8.79 -2.01 -11.38
CA ASP A 236 -8.00 -2.95 -10.58
C ASP A 236 -8.91 -3.94 -9.83
N THR A 237 -9.98 -3.43 -9.20
CA THR A 237 -10.94 -4.28 -8.49
C THR A 237 -11.64 -5.29 -9.42
N GLN A 238 -11.97 -4.88 -10.66
CA GLN A 238 -12.62 -5.77 -11.63
C GLN A 238 -11.67 -6.85 -12.14
N LEU A 239 -10.38 -6.54 -12.32
CA LEU A 239 -9.40 -7.48 -12.87
C LEU A 239 -8.77 -8.40 -11.82
N GLN A 240 -8.82 -8.07 -10.52
CA GLN A 240 -8.28 -8.91 -9.45
C GLN A 240 -8.80 -10.37 -9.45
N PRO A 241 -10.10 -10.64 -9.61
CA PRO A 241 -10.61 -12.02 -9.73
C PRO A 241 -10.01 -12.78 -10.91
N VAL A 242 -9.82 -12.08 -12.04
CA VAL A 242 -9.28 -12.66 -13.27
C VAL A 242 -7.80 -13.05 -13.08
N ALA A 243 -7.01 -12.17 -12.43
CA ALA A 243 -5.60 -12.44 -12.14
C ALA A 243 -5.44 -13.60 -11.15
N ARG A 244 -6.28 -13.64 -10.12
CA ARG A 244 -6.25 -14.73 -9.11
C ARG A 244 -6.64 -16.09 -9.65
N ALA A 245 -7.37 -16.14 -10.76
CA ALA A 245 -7.75 -17.37 -11.43
C ALA A 245 -6.64 -17.94 -12.33
N GLN A 246 -5.52 -17.21 -12.55
CA GLN A 246 -4.44 -17.71 -13.38
C GLN A 246 -3.69 -18.86 -12.68
N PRO A 247 -3.32 -19.94 -13.40
CA PRO A 247 -2.66 -21.11 -12.81
C PRO A 247 -1.34 -20.80 -12.10
N SER A 248 -0.57 -19.86 -12.63
CA SER A 248 0.72 -19.43 -12.07
C SER A 248 0.59 -18.52 -10.86
N TYR A 249 -0.59 -17.94 -10.60
CA TYR A 249 -0.76 -16.91 -9.59
C TYR A 249 -0.44 -17.39 -8.19
N ILE A 250 0.37 -16.64 -7.46
CA ILE A 250 0.58 -16.81 -6.03
C ILE A 250 0.27 -15.50 -5.30
N LYS A 251 -0.45 -15.59 -4.18
CA LYS A 251 -0.91 -14.42 -3.44
C LYS A 251 0.17 -13.84 -2.53
N ASP A 252 0.88 -14.70 -1.80
CA ASP A 252 1.82 -14.32 -0.75
C ASP A 252 2.73 -15.50 -0.36
N SER A 253 3.77 -15.21 0.42
CA SER A 253 4.73 -16.21 0.92
C SER A 253 4.09 -17.28 1.81
N PHE A 254 3.02 -16.94 2.54
CA PHE A 254 2.31 -17.89 3.39
C PHE A 254 1.59 -18.95 2.56
N THR A 255 0.84 -18.54 1.55
CA THR A 255 0.18 -19.44 0.60
C THR A 255 1.20 -20.30 -0.16
N LEU A 256 2.33 -19.69 -0.55
CA LEU A 256 3.41 -20.39 -1.22
C LEU A 256 3.97 -21.51 -0.34
N LYS A 257 4.31 -21.21 0.92
CA LYS A 257 4.80 -22.21 1.88
C LYS A 257 3.80 -23.37 2.01
N GLN A 258 2.52 -23.09 2.17
CA GLN A 258 1.48 -24.12 2.29
C GLN A 258 1.45 -25.02 1.06
N GLN A 259 1.53 -24.46 -0.15
CA GLN A 259 1.53 -25.21 -1.39
C GLN A 259 2.79 -26.07 -1.54
N LEU A 260 3.98 -25.54 -1.20
CA LEU A 260 5.23 -26.31 -1.24
C LEU A 260 5.23 -27.49 -0.27
N LEU A 261 4.77 -27.28 0.96
CA LEU A 261 4.72 -28.35 1.96
C LEU A 261 3.65 -29.42 1.68
N ALA A 262 2.68 -29.12 0.83
CA ALA A 262 1.63 -30.03 0.39
C ALA A 262 2.02 -30.84 -0.87
N LEU A 263 3.20 -30.58 -1.48
CA LEU A 263 3.68 -31.34 -2.61
C LEU A 263 4.09 -32.74 -2.18
N ASP A 264 3.52 -33.75 -2.84
CA ASP A 264 3.94 -35.16 -2.72
C ASP A 264 4.85 -35.51 -3.90
N LEU A 265 6.14 -35.51 -3.63
CA LEU A 265 7.17 -35.75 -4.66
C LEU A 265 7.77 -37.14 -4.50
N PRO A 266 7.77 -37.99 -5.55
CA PRO A 266 8.43 -39.30 -5.54
C PRO A 266 9.87 -39.21 -5.05
N PRO A 267 10.29 -40.03 -4.05
CA PRO A 267 11.62 -39.94 -3.45
C PRO A 267 12.77 -40.40 -4.36
N ASN A 268 12.45 -41.18 -5.39
CA ASN A 268 13.42 -41.75 -6.35
C ASN A 268 13.63 -40.88 -7.60
N ARG A 269 13.12 -39.65 -7.60
CA ARG A 269 13.28 -38.66 -8.67
C ARG A 269 14.17 -37.53 -8.22
N THR A 270 14.88 -36.91 -9.17
CA THR A 270 15.74 -35.77 -8.90
C THR A 270 15.02 -34.48 -9.30
N TYR A 271 14.93 -33.53 -8.36
CA TYR A 271 14.32 -32.23 -8.59
C TYR A 271 15.32 -31.11 -8.32
N ARG A 272 15.08 -29.94 -8.97
CA ARG A 272 15.83 -28.71 -8.75
C ARG A 272 14.89 -27.51 -8.75
N LEU A 273 15.14 -26.58 -7.86
CA LEU A 273 14.49 -25.29 -7.84
C LEU A 273 15.16 -24.34 -8.83
N PHE A 274 14.38 -23.46 -9.44
CA PHE A 274 14.87 -22.30 -10.18
C PHE A 274 14.01 -21.09 -9.91
N THR A 275 14.59 -19.91 -10.10
CA THR A 275 13.89 -18.63 -10.07
C THR A 275 14.16 -17.87 -11.36
N ALA A 276 13.25 -17.00 -11.73
CA ALA A 276 13.43 -16.09 -12.85
C ALA A 276 12.81 -14.73 -12.55
N ASP A 277 13.43 -13.65 -13.05
CA ASP A 277 12.98 -12.28 -12.90
C ASP A 277 12.82 -11.63 -14.27
N ALA A 278 11.74 -10.85 -14.46
CA ALA A 278 11.51 -10.15 -15.70
C ALA A 278 12.24 -8.79 -15.74
N VAL A 279 13.05 -8.58 -16.77
CA VAL A 279 13.82 -7.35 -16.94
C VAL A 279 12.93 -6.17 -17.29
N SER A 280 12.85 -5.18 -16.40
CA SER A 280 12.12 -3.93 -16.62
C SER A 280 10.68 -4.11 -17.11
N MET A 281 9.96 -5.12 -16.58
CA MET A 281 8.65 -5.56 -17.05
C MET A 281 7.69 -4.39 -17.29
N TYR A 282 7.54 -3.49 -16.33
CA TYR A 282 6.53 -2.43 -16.38
C TYR A 282 6.69 -1.45 -17.52
N THR A 283 7.92 -1.18 -17.95
CA THR A 283 8.21 -0.27 -19.08
C THR A 283 8.17 -0.98 -20.42
N ASN A 284 8.38 -2.31 -20.43
CA ASN A 284 8.55 -3.09 -21.65
C ASN A 284 7.27 -3.77 -22.16
N ILE A 285 6.20 -3.83 -21.35
CA ILE A 285 4.90 -4.36 -21.79
C ILE A 285 4.36 -3.52 -22.96
N PRO A 286 4.14 -4.09 -24.15
CA PRO A 286 3.60 -3.36 -25.29
C PRO A 286 2.11 -3.04 -25.05
N THR A 287 1.79 -1.81 -24.66
CA THR A 287 0.48 -1.40 -24.13
C THR A 287 -0.69 -1.80 -25.03
N LEU A 288 -0.62 -1.51 -26.33
CA LEU A 288 -1.72 -1.79 -27.26
C LEU A 288 -1.93 -3.30 -27.44
N ARG A 289 -0.85 -4.07 -27.53
CA ARG A 289 -0.92 -5.53 -27.61
C ARG A 289 -1.52 -6.11 -26.32
N ALA A 290 -1.04 -5.63 -25.16
CA ALA A 290 -1.52 -6.08 -23.86
C ALA A 290 -3.04 -5.82 -23.68
N LEU A 291 -3.52 -4.67 -24.14
CA LEU A 291 -4.95 -4.36 -24.14
C LEU A 291 -5.74 -5.24 -25.10
N GLY A 292 -5.21 -5.50 -26.31
CA GLY A 292 -5.86 -6.37 -27.29
C GLY A 292 -5.97 -7.82 -26.82
N THR A 293 -4.89 -8.40 -26.31
CA THR A 293 -4.88 -9.78 -25.78
C THR A 293 -5.75 -9.92 -24.55
N LEU A 294 -5.74 -8.93 -23.63
CA LEU A 294 -6.62 -8.91 -22.47
C LEU A 294 -8.10 -8.83 -22.88
N ALA A 295 -8.44 -7.96 -23.84
CA ALA A 295 -9.81 -7.82 -24.31
C ALA A 295 -10.32 -9.13 -24.93
N HIS A 296 -9.50 -9.79 -25.76
CA HIS A 296 -9.83 -11.09 -26.33
C HIS A 296 -10.05 -12.15 -25.23
N TYR A 297 -9.12 -12.24 -24.29
CA TYR A 297 -9.20 -13.19 -23.17
C TYR A 297 -10.46 -12.97 -22.32
N LEU A 298 -10.77 -11.73 -21.95
CA LEU A 298 -11.94 -11.42 -21.13
C LEU A 298 -13.26 -11.78 -21.84
N ARG A 299 -13.37 -11.53 -23.16
CA ARG A 299 -14.54 -11.90 -23.94
C ARG A 299 -14.68 -13.41 -24.07
N ALA A 300 -13.59 -14.11 -24.34
CA ALA A 300 -13.58 -15.57 -24.46
C ALA A 300 -13.92 -16.28 -23.13
N ASN A 301 -13.67 -15.65 -21.99
CA ASN A 301 -13.90 -16.22 -20.65
C ASN A 301 -15.01 -15.48 -19.87
N ALA A 302 -15.94 -14.81 -20.56
CA ALA A 302 -16.99 -14.01 -19.92
C ALA A 302 -17.84 -14.82 -18.94
N ASP A 303 -18.17 -16.06 -19.28
CA ASP A 303 -18.96 -16.97 -18.43
C ASP A 303 -18.23 -17.39 -17.16
N THR A 304 -16.90 -17.43 -17.19
CA THR A 304 -16.05 -17.73 -16.02
C THR A 304 -16.06 -16.56 -15.02
N PHE A 305 -16.28 -15.33 -15.49
CA PHE A 305 -16.24 -14.11 -14.68
C PHE A 305 -17.57 -13.33 -14.73
N PRO A 306 -18.70 -13.91 -14.30
CA PRO A 306 -20.04 -13.32 -14.49
C PRO A 306 -20.23 -12.00 -13.74
N ASN A 307 -19.45 -11.75 -12.69
CA ASN A 307 -19.49 -10.51 -11.90
C ASN A 307 -18.61 -9.39 -12.46
N VAL A 308 -17.82 -9.65 -13.51
CA VAL A 308 -16.96 -8.65 -14.15
C VAL A 308 -17.73 -8.05 -15.35
N PRO A 309 -17.98 -6.74 -15.35
CA PRO A 309 -18.64 -6.09 -16.51
C PRO A 309 -17.63 -5.92 -17.65
N ILE A 310 -17.47 -6.97 -18.47
CA ILE A 310 -16.37 -7.17 -19.42
C ILE A 310 -16.12 -5.93 -20.30
N GLU A 311 -17.12 -5.46 -21.07
CA GLU A 311 -16.91 -4.32 -21.99
C GLU A 311 -16.58 -3.02 -21.23
N ALA A 312 -17.26 -2.77 -20.11
CA ALA A 312 -16.95 -1.61 -19.27
C ALA A 312 -15.51 -1.68 -18.75
N THR A 313 -15.04 -2.87 -18.37
CA THR A 313 -13.67 -3.09 -17.87
C THR A 313 -12.64 -2.90 -18.99
N ILE A 314 -12.88 -3.41 -20.19
CA ILE A 314 -11.99 -3.25 -21.35
C ILE A 314 -11.84 -1.77 -21.74
N GLU A 315 -12.95 -1.05 -21.85
CA GLU A 315 -12.92 0.37 -22.19
C GLU A 315 -12.23 1.19 -21.09
N ALA A 316 -12.52 0.90 -19.82
CA ALA A 316 -11.92 1.60 -18.69
C ALA A 316 -10.41 1.38 -18.60
N ILE A 317 -9.93 0.12 -18.73
CA ILE A 317 -8.48 -0.15 -18.70
C ILE A 317 -7.78 0.47 -19.90
N THR A 318 -8.42 0.48 -21.07
CA THR A 318 -7.90 1.16 -22.25
C THR A 318 -7.73 2.65 -22.01
N LEU A 319 -8.74 3.29 -21.41
CA LEU A 319 -8.66 4.71 -21.04
C LEU A 319 -7.52 4.98 -20.04
N VAL A 320 -7.41 4.17 -18.98
CA VAL A 320 -6.37 4.31 -17.96
C VAL A 320 -4.97 4.14 -18.55
N MET A 321 -4.75 3.10 -19.35
CA MET A 321 -3.42 2.78 -19.89
C MET A 321 -2.98 3.74 -21.00
N THR A 322 -3.91 4.24 -21.83
CA THR A 322 -3.57 5.11 -22.97
C THR A 322 -3.57 6.60 -22.61
N GLN A 323 -4.13 6.99 -21.47
CA GLN A 323 -4.23 8.38 -21.03
C GLN A 323 -3.38 8.68 -19.78
N ASN A 324 -2.32 7.92 -19.55
CA ASN A 324 -1.43 8.15 -18.41
C ASN A 324 -0.53 9.37 -18.65
N VAL A 325 -0.84 10.46 -17.94
CA VAL A 325 -0.09 11.73 -17.98
C VAL A 325 0.34 12.10 -16.57
N PHE A 326 1.58 12.56 -16.45
CA PHE A 326 2.20 12.91 -15.17
C PHE A 326 3.13 14.11 -15.28
N THR A 327 3.48 14.70 -14.15
CA THR A 327 4.47 15.77 -14.05
C THR A 327 5.79 15.25 -13.48
N PHE A 328 6.88 15.86 -13.93
CA PHE A 328 8.21 15.78 -13.31
C PHE A 328 8.76 17.21 -13.22
N GLY A 329 8.78 17.76 -12.00
CA GLY A 329 8.95 19.20 -11.84
C GLY A 329 7.86 19.97 -12.58
N ASP A 330 8.26 20.94 -13.37
CA ASP A 330 7.38 21.77 -14.22
C ASP A 330 7.06 21.13 -15.57
N MET A 331 7.72 20.02 -15.90
CA MET A 331 7.54 19.31 -17.15
C MET A 331 6.36 18.35 -17.08
N ILE A 332 5.65 18.22 -18.20
CA ILE A 332 4.50 17.31 -18.32
C ILE A 332 4.83 16.27 -19.38
N PHE A 333 4.60 15.01 -19.04
CA PHE A 333 4.86 13.87 -19.92
C PHE A 333 3.62 12.98 -20.04
N LYS A 334 3.48 12.39 -21.23
CA LYS A 334 2.56 11.27 -21.47
C LYS A 334 3.36 9.99 -21.66
N GLN A 335 2.97 8.93 -20.99
CA GLN A 335 3.50 7.59 -21.25
C GLN A 335 2.84 7.00 -22.49
N LEU A 336 3.64 6.45 -23.42
CA LEU A 336 3.20 5.90 -24.70
C LEU A 336 3.10 4.37 -24.65
N THR A 337 4.05 3.72 -23.97
CA THR A 337 4.12 2.27 -23.80
C THR A 337 4.45 1.87 -22.37
N GLY A 338 4.26 0.60 -22.04
CA GLY A 338 4.41 0.11 -20.69
C GLY A 338 3.20 0.41 -19.79
N THR A 339 3.33 0.06 -18.52
CA THR A 339 2.39 0.39 -17.46
C THR A 339 3.11 1.15 -16.36
N ALA A 340 2.56 2.28 -15.92
CA ALA A 340 3.23 3.13 -14.94
C ALA A 340 3.26 2.45 -13.56
N MET A 341 4.46 2.22 -13.01
CA MET A 341 4.64 1.76 -11.64
C MET A 341 4.00 2.76 -10.66
N GLY A 342 2.94 2.33 -9.98
CA GLY A 342 2.18 3.16 -9.03
C GLY A 342 0.76 3.50 -9.48
N THR A 343 0.35 3.15 -10.70
CA THR A 343 -1.08 3.12 -11.06
C THR A 343 -1.74 1.87 -10.46
N PRO A 344 -2.98 1.95 -9.96
CA PRO A 344 -3.64 0.80 -9.35
C PRO A 344 -3.61 -0.48 -10.19
N PRO A 345 -3.96 -0.49 -11.50
CA PRO A 345 -4.00 -1.72 -12.28
C PRO A 345 -2.64 -2.17 -12.84
N ALA A 346 -1.52 -1.51 -12.52
CA ALA A 346 -0.21 -1.86 -13.09
C ALA A 346 0.19 -3.31 -12.79
N CYS A 347 0.08 -3.73 -11.52
CA CYS A 347 0.43 -5.09 -11.11
C CYS A 347 -0.50 -6.14 -11.70
N VAL A 348 -1.81 -5.90 -11.71
CA VAL A 348 -2.78 -6.84 -12.28
C VAL A 348 -2.63 -6.96 -13.80
N MET A 349 -2.32 -5.86 -14.49
CA MET A 349 -2.01 -5.86 -15.91
C MET A 349 -0.75 -6.67 -16.23
N ALA A 350 0.33 -6.47 -15.47
CA ALA A 350 1.56 -7.25 -15.62
C ALA A 350 1.31 -8.75 -15.40
N THR A 351 0.56 -9.09 -14.34
CA THR A 351 0.18 -10.48 -14.03
C THR A 351 -0.60 -11.11 -15.18
N LEU A 352 -1.61 -10.42 -15.70
CA LEU A 352 -2.46 -10.94 -16.79
C LEU A 352 -1.72 -10.98 -18.12
N TYR A 353 -0.91 -9.98 -18.42
CA TYR A 353 -0.12 -9.96 -19.65
C TYR A 353 0.75 -11.20 -19.80
N MET A 354 1.48 -11.56 -18.74
CA MET A 354 2.31 -12.76 -18.71
C MET A 354 1.49 -14.03 -18.90
N ALA A 355 0.44 -14.20 -18.08
CA ALA A 355 -0.37 -15.40 -18.11
C ALA A 355 -0.97 -15.68 -19.51
N ILE A 356 -1.47 -14.63 -20.17
CA ILE A 356 -2.19 -14.73 -21.44
C ILE A 356 -1.25 -14.81 -22.65
N ASN A 357 -0.01 -14.29 -22.56
CA ASN A 357 0.89 -14.20 -23.69
C ASN A 357 2.01 -15.26 -23.65
N GLY A 358 1.70 -16.48 -23.29
CA GLY A 358 2.55 -17.65 -23.42
C GLY A 358 2.78 -18.44 -22.16
N GLU A 359 2.62 -17.86 -20.94
CA GLU A 359 2.87 -18.59 -19.69
C GLU A 359 1.95 -19.80 -19.54
N ASN A 360 0.64 -19.62 -19.76
CA ASN A 360 -0.29 -20.73 -19.68
C ASN A 360 0.02 -21.83 -20.70
N ASP A 361 0.53 -21.48 -21.88
CA ASP A 361 0.86 -22.43 -22.93
C ASP A 361 2.10 -23.27 -22.56
N TYR A 362 3.20 -22.63 -22.15
CA TYR A 362 4.41 -23.36 -21.80
C TYR A 362 4.28 -24.13 -20.47
N MET A 363 3.44 -23.71 -19.56
CA MET A 363 3.12 -24.50 -18.38
C MET A 363 2.46 -25.85 -18.74
N ILE A 364 1.62 -25.86 -19.78
CA ILE A 364 1.02 -27.08 -20.30
C ILE A 364 2.06 -27.89 -21.09
N GLU A 365 2.84 -27.25 -21.96
CA GLU A 365 3.86 -27.90 -22.80
C GLU A 365 4.93 -28.63 -21.99
N PHE A 366 5.29 -28.06 -20.82
CA PHE A 366 6.32 -28.63 -19.94
C PHE A 366 5.76 -29.21 -18.64
N ALA A 367 4.46 -29.55 -18.60
CA ALA A 367 3.80 -30.04 -17.39
C ALA A 367 4.52 -31.23 -16.72
N ASP A 368 5.07 -32.16 -17.53
CA ASP A 368 5.82 -33.31 -17.04
C ASP A 368 7.14 -32.95 -16.33
N ASN A 369 7.73 -31.81 -16.70
CA ASN A 369 8.98 -31.32 -16.11
C ASN A 369 8.75 -30.26 -15.02
N LEU A 370 7.54 -29.68 -14.93
CA LEU A 370 7.18 -28.60 -14.02
C LEU A 370 6.14 -29.03 -12.97
N PRO A 371 6.48 -29.89 -12.00
CA PRO A 371 5.55 -30.32 -10.95
C PRO A 371 5.07 -29.16 -10.08
N PHE A 372 5.80 -28.05 -10.08
CA PHE A 372 5.41 -26.82 -9.40
C PHE A 372 5.92 -25.59 -10.16
N TYR A 373 5.04 -24.63 -10.36
CA TYR A 373 5.35 -23.35 -10.97
C TYR A 373 4.43 -22.27 -10.40
N ARG A 374 5.01 -21.16 -9.90
CA ARG A 374 4.25 -20.01 -9.39
C ARG A 374 4.96 -18.72 -9.76
N ARG A 375 4.15 -17.69 -9.97
CA ARG A 375 4.65 -16.35 -10.27
C ARG A 375 3.98 -15.30 -9.39
N PHE A 376 4.79 -14.41 -8.83
CA PHE A 376 4.37 -13.21 -8.14
C PHE A 376 4.79 -11.98 -8.96
N ILE A 377 3.88 -11.50 -9.81
CA ILE A 377 4.05 -10.37 -10.73
C ILE A 377 5.19 -10.65 -11.74
N ASP A 378 6.42 -10.25 -11.40
CA ASP A 378 7.65 -10.37 -12.18
C ASP A 378 8.59 -11.50 -11.69
N ASP A 379 8.42 -11.98 -10.48
CA ASP A 379 9.23 -13.05 -9.89
C ASP A 379 8.61 -14.43 -10.13
N ILE A 380 9.37 -15.38 -10.65
CA ILE A 380 8.97 -16.78 -10.88
C ILE A 380 9.72 -17.72 -9.91
N LEU A 381 9.00 -18.70 -9.40
CA LEU A 381 9.53 -19.88 -8.73
C LEU A 381 9.04 -21.13 -9.45
N GLY A 382 9.97 -21.98 -9.87
CA GLY A 382 9.67 -23.27 -10.45
C GLY A 382 10.44 -24.42 -9.78
N LEU A 383 9.82 -25.58 -9.81
CA LEU A 383 10.45 -26.86 -9.48
C LEU A 383 10.56 -27.67 -10.76
N TRP A 384 11.77 -28.08 -11.11
CA TRP A 384 12.09 -28.84 -12.31
C TRP A 384 12.36 -30.29 -11.96
N LEU A 385 11.66 -31.21 -12.61
CA LEU A 385 11.99 -32.65 -12.60
C LEU A 385 13.09 -32.88 -13.60
N CYS A 386 14.26 -33.27 -13.10
CA CYS A 386 15.44 -33.58 -13.91
C CYS A 386 15.32 -34.92 -14.63
N ASP A 387 15.75 -34.96 -15.89
CA ASP A 387 15.94 -36.21 -16.59
C ASP A 387 17.16 -36.97 -16.03
N PRO A 388 17.14 -38.31 -15.96
CA PRO A 388 18.31 -39.09 -15.57
C PRO A 388 19.54 -38.86 -16.46
N ASP A 389 19.33 -38.58 -17.75
CA ASP A 389 20.41 -38.19 -18.67
C ASP A 389 20.65 -36.66 -18.56
N PRO A 390 21.83 -36.23 -18.09
CA PRO A 390 22.14 -34.80 -17.93
C PRO A 390 22.09 -33.97 -19.23
N VAL A 391 22.35 -34.60 -20.38
CA VAL A 391 22.33 -33.92 -21.68
C VAL A 391 20.89 -33.65 -22.11
N VAL A 392 20.04 -34.66 -21.98
CA VAL A 392 18.60 -34.56 -22.26
C VAL A 392 17.98 -33.52 -21.33
N ASP A 393 18.30 -33.56 -20.03
CA ASP A 393 17.84 -32.61 -19.04
C ASP A 393 18.24 -31.17 -19.37
N ALA A 394 19.49 -30.93 -19.73
CA ALA A 394 19.99 -29.63 -20.09
C ALA A 394 19.28 -29.08 -21.35
N GLN A 395 19.12 -29.91 -22.38
CA GLN A 395 18.42 -29.54 -23.62
C GLN A 395 16.95 -29.22 -23.36
N ARG A 396 16.25 -30.00 -22.57
CA ARG A 396 14.85 -29.79 -22.26
C ARG A 396 14.64 -28.51 -21.44
N PHE A 397 15.51 -28.24 -20.45
CA PHE A 397 15.47 -27.00 -19.70
C PHE A 397 15.80 -25.78 -20.55
N GLN A 398 16.73 -25.90 -21.49
CA GLN A 398 17.03 -24.84 -22.46
C GLN A 398 15.83 -24.55 -23.37
N GLN A 399 15.14 -25.56 -23.85
CA GLN A 399 13.88 -25.39 -24.62
C GLN A 399 12.82 -24.62 -23.80
N PHE A 400 12.65 -24.99 -22.53
CA PHE A 400 11.75 -24.30 -21.62
C PHE A 400 12.12 -22.83 -21.44
N THR A 401 13.38 -22.52 -21.16
CA THR A 401 13.85 -21.14 -20.98
C THR A 401 13.73 -20.32 -22.26
N GLN A 402 13.97 -20.91 -23.43
CA GLN A 402 13.73 -20.27 -24.73
C GLN A 402 12.24 -19.98 -24.94
N ARG A 403 11.37 -20.91 -24.54
CA ARG A 403 9.93 -20.72 -24.64
C ARG A 403 9.42 -19.59 -23.70
N MET A 404 10.01 -19.45 -22.50
CA MET A 404 9.74 -18.30 -21.62
C MET A 404 10.06 -16.96 -22.28
N GLN A 405 11.13 -16.88 -23.08
CA GLN A 405 11.53 -15.66 -23.80
C GLN A 405 10.58 -15.30 -24.95
N SER A 406 9.60 -16.13 -25.28
CA SER A 406 8.70 -15.89 -26.41
C SER A 406 7.60 -14.83 -26.14
N ALA A 407 7.43 -14.39 -24.89
CA ALA A 407 6.49 -13.33 -24.56
C ALA A 407 6.97 -11.99 -25.14
N PRO A 408 6.19 -11.34 -26.03
CA PRO A 408 6.65 -10.14 -26.73
C PRO A 408 6.97 -8.98 -25.76
N GLY A 409 8.12 -8.35 -25.97
CA GLY A 409 8.56 -7.19 -25.18
C GLY A 409 9.11 -7.55 -23.80
N LEU A 410 9.18 -8.82 -23.42
CA LEU A 410 9.72 -9.25 -22.14
C LEU A 410 10.98 -10.10 -22.31
N THR A 411 11.92 -9.90 -21.41
CA THR A 411 13.15 -10.68 -21.30
C THR A 411 13.26 -11.20 -19.87
N TRP A 412 13.65 -12.49 -19.73
CA TRP A 412 13.77 -13.16 -18.45
C TRP A 412 15.22 -13.47 -18.12
N GLU A 413 15.62 -13.11 -16.90
CA GLU A 413 16.86 -13.59 -16.29
C GLU A 413 16.51 -14.82 -15.48
N VAL A 414 16.95 -16.00 -15.93
CA VAL A 414 16.69 -17.29 -15.29
C VAL A 414 17.93 -17.69 -14.50
N GLU A 415 17.77 -17.85 -13.19
CA GLU A 415 18.86 -18.27 -12.31
C GLU A 415 19.16 -19.77 -12.47
N PRO A 416 20.41 -20.21 -12.21
CA PRO A 416 20.78 -21.61 -12.26
C PRO A 416 19.91 -22.48 -11.34
N ARG A 417 19.61 -23.67 -11.79
CA ARG A 417 18.85 -24.65 -11.01
C ARG A 417 19.65 -25.15 -9.81
N THR A 418 19.05 -25.07 -8.62
CA THR A 418 19.72 -25.41 -7.34
C THR A 418 18.78 -26.16 -6.40
N THR A 419 19.29 -26.53 -5.22
CA THR A 419 18.47 -27.10 -4.13
C THR A 419 18.00 -26.03 -3.14
N GLN A 420 18.49 -24.79 -3.27
CA GLN A 420 18.09 -23.68 -2.40
C GLN A 420 17.96 -22.41 -3.21
N VAL A 421 16.83 -21.71 -3.03
CA VAL A 421 16.55 -20.43 -3.70
C VAL A 421 15.93 -19.42 -2.73
N ASN A 422 16.07 -18.15 -3.06
CA ASN A 422 15.32 -17.08 -2.39
C ASN A 422 14.17 -16.64 -3.29
N PHE A 423 12.95 -16.67 -2.74
CA PHE A 423 11.77 -16.21 -3.47
C PHE A 423 10.82 -15.48 -2.51
N LEU A 424 10.40 -14.29 -2.87
CA LEU A 424 9.64 -13.38 -2.01
C LEU A 424 10.37 -13.14 -0.67
N ASP A 425 9.73 -13.57 0.42
CA ASP A 425 10.23 -13.46 1.79
C ASP A 425 10.88 -14.75 2.29
N LEU A 426 11.05 -15.74 1.44
CA LEU A 426 11.49 -17.10 1.82
C LEU A 426 12.84 -17.44 1.22
N THR A 427 13.69 -18.05 2.02
CA THR A 427 14.71 -18.98 1.56
C THR A 427 14.08 -20.37 1.61
N ILE A 428 13.98 -21.02 0.45
CA ILE A 428 13.35 -22.32 0.25
C ILE A 428 14.45 -23.33 -0.02
N THR A 429 14.49 -24.41 0.74
CA THR A 429 15.47 -25.49 0.59
C THR A 429 14.74 -26.80 0.29
N LEU A 430 15.11 -27.43 -0.81
CA LEU A 430 14.71 -28.77 -1.17
C LEU A 430 15.69 -29.78 -0.51
N LEU A 431 15.17 -30.64 0.34
CA LEU A 431 15.93 -31.65 1.07
C LEU A 431 16.16 -32.91 0.20
N PRO A 432 17.14 -33.76 0.53
CA PRO A 432 17.44 -34.98 -0.21
C PRO A 432 16.27 -36.00 -0.30
N ASN A 433 15.33 -35.95 0.63
CA ASN A 433 14.10 -36.74 0.64
C ASN A 433 12.95 -36.12 -0.15
N ASN A 434 13.23 -35.09 -0.97
CA ASN A 434 12.26 -34.34 -1.77
C ASN A 434 11.18 -33.59 -0.95
N THR A 435 11.46 -33.31 0.31
CA THR A 435 10.62 -32.38 1.11
C THR A 435 11.21 -30.98 1.16
N PHE A 436 10.44 -30.00 1.64
CA PHE A 436 10.88 -28.62 1.67
C PHE A 436 11.02 -28.10 3.10
N THR A 437 12.04 -27.26 3.30
CA THR A 437 12.12 -26.37 4.45
C THR A 437 12.12 -24.92 4.00
N THR A 438 11.59 -24.03 4.84
CA THR A 438 11.54 -22.59 4.56
C THR A 438 12.02 -21.81 5.76
N THR A 439 12.77 -20.74 5.52
CA THR A 439 13.12 -19.73 6.52
C THR A 439 12.95 -18.35 5.95
N LEU A 440 12.91 -17.32 6.81
CA LEU A 440 12.79 -15.94 6.34
C LEU A 440 14.03 -15.51 5.57
N TYR A 441 13.81 -15.04 4.35
CA TYR A 441 14.83 -14.35 3.56
C TYR A 441 14.94 -12.91 3.99
N GLU A 442 16.13 -12.46 4.27
CA GLU A 442 16.44 -11.05 4.55
C GLU A 442 17.49 -10.58 3.54
N LYS A 443 17.16 -9.49 2.84
CA LYS A 443 18.11 -8.86 1.90
C LYS A 443 19.35 -8.38 2.67
N GLU A 444 20.55 -8.73 2.21
CA GLU A 444 21.83 -8.45 2.87
C GLU A 444 22.04 -6.97 3.21
N LEU A 445 21.60 -6.09 2.33
CA LEU A 445 21.78 -4.64 2.47
C LEU A 445 20.66 -3.95 3.29
N ASN A 446 19.74 -4.70 3.89
CA ASN A 446 18.67 -4.10 4.69
C ASN A 446 19.23 -3.48 5.98
N LEU A 447 19.11 -2.16 6.12
CA LEU A 447 19.59 -1.42 7.30
C LEU A 447 18.77 -1.67 8.57
N HIS A 448 17.65 -2.37 8.49
CA HIS A 448 16.74 -2.64 9.61
C HIS A 448 16.45 -1.39 10.48
N LEU A 449 16.18 -0.26 9.83
CA LEU A 449 15.90 1.01 10.49
C LEU A 449 14.50 1.00 11.15
N TYR A 450 14.30 0.11 12.13
CA TYR A 450 13.09 0.13 12.96
C TYR A 450 12.91 1.50 13.62
N ILE A 451 11.67 1.91 13.81
CA ILE A 451 11.32 3.18 14.44
C ILE A 451 11.86 3.19 15.88
N PRO A 452 12.67 4.17 16.27
CA PRO A 452 13.21 4.23 17.62
C PRO A 452 12.13 4.66 18.64
N PRO A 453 12.30 4.33 19.94
CA PRO A 453 11.33 4.64 20.99
C PRO A 453 11.08 6.13 21.19
N SER A 454 12.04 6.99 20.81
CA SER A 454 11.93 8.44 20.89
C SER A 454 11.01 9.06 19.83
N SER A 455 10.60 8.31 18.80
CA SER A 455 9.75 8.83 17.75
C SER A 455 8.33 9.13 18.24
N ALA A 456 7.74 10.25 17.81
CA ALA A 456 6.39 10.67 18.22
C ALA A 456 5.29 9.87 17.51
N HIS A 457 5.31 8.54 17.66
CA HIS A 457 4.29 7.64 17.14
C HIS A 457 3.20 7.34 18.19
N PRO A 458 1.98 7.02 17.73
CA PRO A 458 0.89 6.61 18.61
C PRO A 458 1.24 5.38 19.47
N PRO A 459 0.62 5.24 20.66
CA PRO A 459 0.77 4.04 21.48
C PRO A 459 0.27 2.80 20.70
N GLY A 460 0.92 1.67 20.93
CA GLY A 460 0.60 0.40 20.24
C GLY A 460 1.49 0.09 19.04
N LEU A 461 2.33 1.03 18.57
CA LEU A 461 3.25 0.79 17.46
C LEU A 461 4.23 -0.36 17.75
N LEU A 462 4.95 -0.30 18.89
CA LEU A 462 5.91 -1.34 19.25
C LEU A 462 5.26 -2.73 19.39
N PRO A 463 4.16 -2.90 20.13
CA PRO A 463 3.44 -4.17 20.11
C PRO A 463 3.04 -4.63 18.70
N GLY A 464 2.54 -3.72 17.85
CA GLY A 464 2.18 -4.05 16.47
C GLY A 464 3.35 -4.58 15.66
N ILE A 465 4.52 -3.93 15.74
CA ILE A 465 5.75 -4.38 15.06
C ILE A 465 6.19 -5.75 15.59
N VAL A 466 6.21 -5.93 16.92
CA VAL A 466 6.65 -7.20 17.53
C VAL A 466 5.69 -8.34 17.17
N PHE A 467 4.39 -8.14 17.31
CA PHE A 467 3.40 -9.15 16.94
C PHE A 467 3.47 -9.50 15.45
N GLY A 468 3.49 -8.51 14.56
CA GLY A 468 3.57 -8.74 13.12
C GLY A 468 4.82 -9.53 12.72
N THR A 469 6.00 -9.15 13.24
CA THR A 469 7.26 -9.83 12.93
C THR A 469 7.30 -11.25 13.49
N LEU A 470 6.88 -11.47 14.74
CA LEU A 470 6.88 -12.81 15.34
C LEU A 470 5.85 -13.74 14.68
N PHE A 471 4.68 -13.23 14.30
CA PHE A 471 3.74 -14.01 13.48
C PHE A 471 4.36 -14.45 12.16
N ARG A 472 5.05 -13.53 11.49
CA ARG A 472 5.71 -13.81 10.23
C ARG A 472 6.83 -14.85 10.40
N ILE A 473 7.66 -14.75 11.43
CA ILE A 473 8.67 -15.75 11.78
C ILE A 473 8.02 -17.12 12.03
N GLN A 474 6.99 -17.16 12.89
CA GLN A 474 6.31 -18.40 13.27
C GLN A 474 5.64 -19.08 12.09
N THR A 475 5.05 -18.32 11.18
CA THR A 475 4.29 -18.86 10.05
C THR A 475 5.18 -19.24 8.87
N LEU A 476 6.29 -18.53 8.64
CA LEU A 476 7.13 -18.73 7.45
C LEU A 476 8.33 -19.63 7.67
N CYS A 477 8.87 -19.77 8.89
CA CYS A 477 9.94 -20.74 9.17
C CYS A 477 9.34 -22.12 9.46
N THR A 478 9.92 -23.19 8.89
CA THR A 478 9.54 -24.58 9.19
C THR A 478 10.23 -25.08 10.44
N GLU A 479 11.52 -24.77 10.59
CA GLU A 479 12.35 -25.29 11.67
C GLU A 479 12.26 -24.41 12.94
N GLU A 480 12.25 -25.05 14.11
CA GLU A 480 12.22 -24.35 15.40
C GLU A 480 13.51 -23.58 15.66
N SER A 481 14.65 -24.12 15.27
CA SER A 481 15.96 -23.47 15.35
C SER A 481 16.00 -22.15 14.59
N ASP A 482 15.39 -22.11 13.39
CA ASP A 482 15.27 -20.90 12.59
C ASP A 482 14.36 -19.88 13.26
N ARG A 483 13.20 -20.33 13.76
CA ARG A 483 12.28 -19.45 14.53
C ARG A 483 12.98 -18.81 15.72
N TYR A 484 13.74 -19.58 16.48
CA TYR A 484 14.52 -19.06 17.61
C TYR A 484 15.58 -18.05 17.16
N THR A 485 16.37 -18.39 16.14
CA THR A 485 17.45 -17.55 15.61
C THR A 485 16.91 -16.22 15.09
N ARG A 486 15.84 -16.24 14.27
CA ARG A 486 15.23 -15.02 13.71
C ARG A 486 14.59 -14.17 14.81
N THR A 487 13.96 -14.78 15.81
CA THR A 487 13.38 -14.05 16.96
C THR A 487 14.47 -13.34 17.76
N LYS A 488 15.60 -14.02 18.04
CA LYS A 488 16.75 -13.45 18.75
C LYS A 488 17.40 -12.29 17.97
N GLN A 489 17.59 -12.46 16.67
CA GLN A 489 18.10 -11.40 15.79
C GLN A 489 17.20 -10.18 15.81
N PHE A 490 15.89 -10.37 15.69
CA PHE A 490 14.92 -9.28 15.74
C PHE A 490 14.94 -8.55 17.10
N TYR A 491 14.95 -9.29 18.20
CA TYR A 491 15.05 -8.74 19.55
C TYR A 491 16.29 -7.85 19.70
N ASN A 492 17.46 -8.34 19.26
CA ASN A 492 18.72 -7.60 19.34
C ASN A 492 18.69 -6.32 18.48
N ARG A 493 18.07 -6.36 17.31
CA ARG A 493 17.87 -5.17 16.46
C ARG A 493 17.07 -4.09 17.18
N LEU A 494 16.02 -4.46 17.91
CA LEU A 494 15.25 -3.49 18.70
C LEU A 494 16.05 -2.92 19.88
N LEU A 495 16.90 -3.71 20.54
CA LEU A 495 17.82 -3.21 21.55
C LEU A 495 18.79 -2.15 20.97
N VAL A 496 19.38 -2.43 19.81
CA VAL A 496 20.27 -1.50 19.09
C VAL A 496 19.52 -0.21 18.70
N ARG A 497 18.21 -0.28 18.44
CA ARG A 497 17.37 0.90 18.17
C ARG A 497 16.99 1.70 19.41
N GLY A 498 17.41 1.27 20.60
CA GLY A 498 17.25 2.00 21.87
C GLY A 498 16.07 1.54 22.73
N TYR A 499 15.36 0.48 22.35
CA TYR A 499 14.34 -0.13 23.22
C TYR A 499 15.00 -0.84 24.39
N GLN A 500 14.36 -0.81 25.56
CA GLN A 500 14.88 -1.44 26.78
C GLN A 500 14.32 -2.86 26.96
N SER A 501 15.14 -3.78 27.49
CA SER A 501 14.74 -5.18 27.72
C SER A 501 13.44 -5.32 28.51
N HIS A 502 13.27 -4.52 29.58
CA HIS A 502 12.07 -4.58 30.41
C HIS A 502 10.79 -4.18 29.65
N GLN A 503 10.89 -3.40 28.57
CA GLN A 503 9.78 -3.04 27.70
C GLN A 503 9.50 -4.15 26.67
N LEU A 504 10.57 -4.76 26.14
CA LEU A 504 10.47 -5.76 25.08
C LEU A 504 9.99 -7.11 25.58
N LEU A 505 10.56 -7.63 26.68
CA LEU A 505 10.31 -8.98 27.16
C LEU A 505 8.82 -9.31 27.34
N PRO A 506 7.99 -8.49 28.02
CA PRO A 506 6.57 -8.80 28.16
C PRO A 506 5.80 -8.85 26.84
N ILE A 507 6.22 -8.01 25.87
CA ILE A 507 5.59 -7.94 24.55
C ILE A 507 5.97 -9.15 23.72
N PHE A 508 7.25 -9.55 23.73
CA PHE A 508 7.76 -10.72 23.05
C PHE A 508 7.10 -11.98 23.57
N GLN A 509 7.05 -12.18 24.90
CA GLN A 509 6.42 -13.34 25.52
C GLN A 509 4.95 -13.47 25.06
N LYS A 510 4.17 -12.41 25.22
CA LYS A 510 2.78 -12.39 24.77
C LYS A 510 2.61 -12.64 23.28
N ALA A 511 3.52 -12.15 22.46
CA ALA A 511 3.47 -12.36 21.02
C ALA A 511 3.83 -13.79 20.63
N ILE A 512 4.81 -14.42 21.28
CA ILE A 512 5.20 -15.82 21.07
C ILE A 512 4.03 -16.74 21.47
N ASP A 513 3.45 -16.54 22.65
CA ASP A 513 2.33 -17.36 23.14
C ASP A 513 1.14 -17.31 22.17
N ARG A 514 0.85 -16.11 21.65
CA ARG A 514 -0.23 -15.94 20.68
C ARG A 514 0.12 -16.49 19.29
N ALA A 515 1.38 -16.40 18.87
CA ALA A 515 1.83 -16.93 17.59
C ALA A 515 1.77 -18.47 17.54
N ARG A 516 2.05 -19.14 18.65
CA ARG A 516 1.96 -20.62 18.78
C ARG A 516 0.53 -21.16 18.59
N THR A 517 -0.48 -20.39 18.96
CA THR A 517 -1.90 -20.76 18.83
C THR A 517 -2.53 -20.28 17.52
N TYR A 518 -1.74 -19.67 16.63
CA TYR A 518 -2.24 -19.11 15.39
C TYR A 518 -2.37 -20.20 14.31
N THR A 519 -3.60 -20.39 13.85
CA THR A 519 -3.96 -21.40 12.84
C THR A 519 -4.13 -20.83 11.42
N GLY A 520 -3.81 -19.54 11.23
CA GLY A 520 -3.96 -18.85 9.94
C GLY A 520 -4.82 -17.58 10.03
N PRO A 521 -4.86 -16.79 8.95
CA PRO A 521 -5.67 -15.58 8.91
C PRO A 521 -7.15 -15.96 8.99
N THR A 522 -7.76 -15.71 10.15
CA THR A 522 -9.22 -15.72 10.24
C THR A 522 -9.74 -14.48 9.50
N GLU A 523 -10.68 -14.66 8.59
CA GLU A 523 -11.46 -13.55 8.04
C GLU A 523 -12.20 -12.85 9.19
N ARG A 524 -11.52 -11.89 9.79
CA ARG A 524 -12.18 -11.02 10.77
C ARG A 524 -12.98 -10.00 9.98
N ASN A 525 -14.28 -10.07 10.12
CA ASN A 525 -15.20 -9.04 9.66
C ASN A 525 -14.99 -7.76 10.50
N THR A 526 -13.79 -7.13 10.33
CA THR A 526 -13.42 -5.89 11.00
C THR A 526 -14.28 -4.73 10.52
N ALA A 527 -14.75 -4.77 9.26
CA ALA A 527 -15.64 -3.78 8.71
C ALA A 527 -16.96 -3.65 9.51
N ASP A 528 -17.54 -4.76 9.93
CA ASP A 528 -18.79 -4.76 10.70
C ASP A 528 -18.62 -4.23 12.13
N LYS A 529 -17.47 -4.50 12.75
CA LYS A 529 -17.17 -3.96 14.09
C LYS A 529 -16.92 -2.46 14.09
N LEU A 530 -16.32 -1.93 13.01
CA LEU A 530 -16.01 -0.51 12.88
C LEU A 530 -17.22 0.32 12.42
N ALA A 531 -18.08 -0.24 11.57
CA ALA A 531 -19.23 0.46 11.01
C ALA A 531 -20.20 1.00 12.07
N ASN A 532 -20.26 0.36 13.25
CA ASN A 532 -21.18 0.69 14.33
C ASN A 532 -20.52 1.35 15.53
N SER A 533 -19.23 1.68 15.46
CA SER A 533 -18.49 2.29 16.56
C SER A 533 -18.44 3.81 16.43
N VAL A 534 -18.39 4.49 17.59
CA VAL A 534 -18.04 5.92 17.61
C VAL A 534 -16.52 6.04 17.54
N ILE A 535 -16.02 6.69 16.50
CA ILE A 535 -14.60 6.84 16.26
C ILE A 535 -14.20 8.30 16.46
N PHE A 536 -13.21 8.53 17.32
CA PHE A 536 -12.57 9.81 17.51
C PHE A 536 -11.23 9.82 16.80
N HIS A 537 -11.15 10.53 15.67
CA HIS A 537 -9.90 10.70 14.92
C HIS A 537 -9.08 11.84 15.51
N VAL A 538 -7.85 11.55 15.89
CA VAL A 538 -6.94 12.54 16.49
C VAL A 538 -5.52 12.38 15.99
N ASN A 539 -4.83 13.48 15.69
CA ASN A 539 -3.40 13.47 15.42
C ASN A 539 -2.66 13.29 16.76
N TYR A 540 -1.81 12.28 16.85
CA TYR A 540 -1.12 11.94 18.10
C TYR A 540 -0.04 12.96 18.47
N HIS A 541 0.04 13.30 19.75
CA HIS A 541 1.15 14.03 20.34
C HIS A 541 1.61 13.32 21.62
N PRO A 542 2.93 13.24 21.92
CA PRO A 542 3.41 12.53 23.12
C PRO A 542 2.87 13.06 24.46
N GLN A 543 2.36 14.28 24.49
CA GLN A 543 1.73 14.90 25.67
C GLN A 543 0.21 14.80 25.67
N ASP A 544 -0.39 14.05 24.73
CA ASP A 544 -1.83 13.84 24.74
C ASP A 544 -2.30 13.14 26.01
N PRO A 545 -3.52 13.38 26.45
CA PRO A 545 -4.06 12.75 27.65
C PRO A 545 -4.11 11.22 27.46
N ALA A 546 -3.87 10.51 28.53
CA ALA A 546 -4.02 9.06 28.53
C ALA A 546 -5.42 8.66 28.06
N SER A 547 -5.51 7.59 27.27
CA SER A 547 -6.76 7.16 26.62
C SER A 547 -7.92 6.96 27.61
N TYR A 548 -7.63 6.58 28.87
CA TYR A 548 -8.66 6.39 29.90
C TYR A 548 -9.38 7.71 30.26
N LEU A 549 -8.70 8.87 30.20
CA LEU A 549 -9.32 10.19 30.45
C LEU A 549 -10.30 10.55 29.33
N ILE A 550 -9.93 10.26 28.10
CA ILE A 550 -10.80 10.45 26.94
C ILE A 550 -12.02 9.52 27.04
N GLN A 551 -11.79 8.27 27.41
CA GLN A 551 -12.87 7.29 27.63
C GLN A 551 -13.76 7.67 28.82
N LYS A 552 -13.21 8.32 29.86
CA LYS A 552 -14.01 8.85 30.97
C LYS A 552 -14.95 9.95 30.49
N ALA A 553 -14.44 10.95 29.76
CA ALA A 553 -15.26 12.03 29.21
C ALA A 553 -16.40 11.48 28.31
N TRP A 554 -16.10 10.44 27.52
CA TRP A 554 -17.09 9.73 26.72
C TRP A 554 -18.16 9.02 27.57
N ARG A 555 -17.75 8.26 28.59
CA ARG A 555 -18.69 7.57 29.51
C ARG A 555 -19.59 8.56 30.26
N ASP A 556 -19.04 9.70 30.68
CA ASP A 556 -19.80 10.75 31.35
C ASP A 556 -20.91 11.31 30.42
N LEU A 557 -20.61 11.45 29.12
CA LEU A 557 -21.60 11.89 28.12
C LEU A 557 -22.73 10.85 27.95
N ILE A 558 -22.39 9.56 27.83
CA ILE A 558 -23.37 8.48 27.58
C ILE A 558 -24.01 7.89 28.83
N ALA A 559 -23.60 8.35 30.02
CA ALA A 559 -24.18 7.87 31.30
C ALA A 559 -25.69 8.18 31.41
N GLU A 560 -26.14 9.23 30.74
CA GLU A 560 -27.54 9.61 30.75
C GLU A 560 -28.34 8.82 29.71
N PRO A 561 -29.50 8.24 30.12
CA PRO A 561 -30.32 7.38 29.26
C PRO A 561 -30.72 8.05 27.92
N GLU A 562 -30.97 9.35 27.94
CA GLU A 562 -31.39 10.14 26.79
C GLU A 562 -30.34 10.16 25.64
N TYR A 563 -29.06 9.98 25.98
CA TYR A 563 -27.98 9.96 24.97
C TYR A 563 -27.60 8.54 24.55
N LYS A 564 -27.79 7.58 25.44
CA LYS A 564 -27.50 6.17 25.20
C LYS A 564 -28.47 5.58 24.19
N MET A 565 -29.76 5.88 24.34
CA MET A 565 -30.84 5.29 23.55
C MET A 565 -30.73 5.61 22.02
N PRO A 566 -30.59 6.86 21.57
CA PRO A 566 -30.47 7.13 20.14
C PRO A 566 -29.25 6.50 19.48
N LEU A 567 -28.12 6.41 20.18
CA LEU A 567 -26.90 5.78 19.64
C LEU A 567 -27.04 4.26 19.53
N THR A 568 -27.86 3.62 20.39
CA THR A 568 -28.15 2.18 20.32
C THR A 568 -29.14 1.82 19.23
N LEU A 569 -29.96 2.78 18.76
CA LEU A 569 -30.94 2.56 17.69
C LEU A 569 -30.31 2.54 16.31
N ILE A 570 -29.07 3.05 16.15
CA ILE A 570 -28.35 3.04 14.88
C ILE A 570 -27.93 1.61 14.59
N GLN A 571 -28.76 0.87 13.85
CA GLN A 571 -28.41 -0.44 13.34
C GLN A 571 -27.57 -0.31 12.07
N ASN A 572 -26.57 -1.21 11.91
CA ASN A 572 -25.95 -1.37 10.61
C ASN A 572 -26.98 -1.97 9.64
N PRO A 573 -27.30 -1.31 8.52
CA PRO A 573 -28.29 -1.81 7.58
C PRO A 573 -27.93 -3.19 7.01
N LYS A 574 -26.64 -3.55 6.93
CA LYS A 574 -26.19 -4.85 6.40
C LYS A 574 -26.18 -5.98 7.42
N THR A 575 -25.79 -5.71 8.65
CA THR A 575 -25.58 -6.77 9.67
C THR A 575 -26.63 -6.79 10.77
N ARG A 576 -27.49 -5.76 10.85
CA ARG A 576 -28.44 -5.52 11.97
C ARG A 576 -27.78 -5.53 13.36
N ALA A 577 -26.44 -5.47 13.41
CA ALA A 577 -25.71 -5.45 14.67
C ALA A 577 -25.85 -4.08 15.35
N ARG A 578 -26.11 -4.09 16.66
CA ARG A 578 -26.16 -2.87 17.48
C ARG A 578 -24.75 -2.37 17.77
N PRO A 579 -24.50 -1.04 17.71
CA PRO A 579 -23.21 -0.48 18.02
C PRO A 579 -22.83 -0.72 19.48
N ASN A 580 -21.57 -1.09 19.71
CA ASN A 580 -21.03 -1.06 21.06
C ASN A 580 -20.59 0.37 21.40
N ILE A 581 -21.52 1.16 21.93
CA ILE A 581 -21.28 2.56 22.31
C ILE A 581 -20.58 2.71 23.67
N ASN A 582 -20.42 1.63 24.43
CA ASN A 582 -19.81 1.71 25.77
C ASN A 582 -18.32 2.15 25.71
N ARG A 583 -17.70 2.05 24.53
CA ARG A 583 -16.33 2.46 24.32
C ARG A 583 -16.19 3.20 22.98
N MET A 584 -15.62 4.41 23.02
CA MET A 584 -15.22 5.14 21.82
C MET A 584 -13.88 4.62 21.31
N ILE A 585 -13.77 4.39 20.01
CA ILE A 585 -12.49 4.04 19.38
C ILE A 585 -11.70 5.33 19.15
N ILE A 586 -10.49 5.41 19.71
CA ILE A 586 -9.56 6.51 19.45
C ILE A 586 -8.68 6.08 18.29
N ALA A 587 -8.88 6.69 17.12
CA ALA A 587 -8.11 6.44 15.92
C ALA A 587 -7.01 7.51 15.78
N TYR A 588 -5.78 7.13 16.05
CA TYR A 588 -4.66 8.05 15.95
C TYR A 588 -4.16 8.16 14.52
N SER A 589 -4.00 9.41 14.05
CA SER A 589 -3.26 9.74 12.85
C SER A 589 -1.84 10.18 13.20
N ARG A 590 -0.88 9.81 12.38
CA ARG A 590 0.51 10.25 12.54
C ARG A 590 0.71 11.69 12.03
N HIS A 591 1.66 12.40 12.61
CA HIS A 591 2.19 13.63 12.04
C HIS A 591 3.18 13.36 10.89
N MET A 592 3.67 14.43 10.25
CA MET A 592 4.71 14.34 9.22
C MET A 592 5.98 13.70 9.81
N ASN A 593 6.50 12.70 9.12
CA ASN A 593 7.77 12.06 9.45
C ASN A 593 8.94 12.78 8.75
N LEU A 594 10.17 12.39 9.04
CA LEU A 594 11.35 12.97 8.39
C LEU A 594 11.29 12.84 6.87
N GLY A 595 10.76 11.73 6.35
CA GLY A 595 10.56 11.57 4.92
C GLY A 595 9.63 12.62 4.33
N ASN A 596 8.55 12.98 5.02
CA ASN A 596 7.65 14.04 4.57
C ASN A 596 8.28 15.45 4.69
N LEU A 597 9.14 15.65 5.68
CA LEU A 597 9.79 16.93 5.95
C LEU A 597 10.99 17.19 5.02
N LEU A 598 11.70 16.14 4.63
CA LEU A 598 12.95 16.21 3.86
C LEU A 598 12.78 15.86 2.38
N SER A 599 11.75 15.07 2.02
CA SER A 599 11.49 14.77 0.62
C SER A 599 10.91 16.00 -0.06
N HIS A 600 11.76 16.80 -0.67
CA HIS A 600 11.34 17.82 -1.64
C HIS A 600 10.82 17.10 -2.89
N ARG A 601 9.58 16.62 -2.81
CA ARG A 601 8.91 15.97 -3.95
C ARG A 601 8.48 16.98 -5.01
N ASP A 602 8.48 18.24 -4.69
CA ASP A 602 8.30 19.34 -5.63
C ASP A 602 9.67 19.79 -6.12
N LEU A 603 9.98 19.41 -7.36
CA LEU A 603 11.16 19.90 -8.08
C LEU A 603 10.95 21.34 -8.57
N THR A 604 9.75 21.89 -8.41
CA THR A 604 9.40 23.26 -8.74
C THR A 604 9.92 24.23 -7.68
N LYS A 605 10.55 25.32 -8.12
CA LYS A 605 10.96 26.43 -7.26
C LYS A 605 9.74 27.24 -6.83
N HIS A 606 8.89 26.80 -5.93
CA HIS A 606 7.88 27.66 -5.34
C HIS A 606 7.60 27.36 -3.87
N ASP A 607 7.92 28.36 -3.09
CA ASP A 607 7.37 28.92 -1.87
C ASP A 607 6.34 28.11 -1.07
N GLY A 608 6.76 27.76 0.14
CA GLY A 608 5.92 27.43 1.26
C GLY A 608 5.47 25.97 1.37
N PRO A 609 5.25 25.51 2.59
CA PRO A 609 4.79 24.14 2.83
C PRO A 609 3.36 23.99 2.36
N GLN A 610 3.14 23.53 1.15
CA GLN A 610 1.84 23.01 0.77
C GLN A 610 1.56 21.76 1.61
N VAL A 611 0.59 21.86 2.49
CA VAL A 611 0.02 20.76 3.25
C VAL A 611 -0.63 19.81 2.25
N SER A 612 0.15 18.91 1.69
CA SER A 612 -0.40 17.81 0.92
C SER A 612 -0.96 16.79 1.90
N SER A 613 -2.28 16.68 1.95
CA SER A 613 -3.02 15.60 2.61
C SER A 613 -2.70 14.28 1.88
N TYR A 614 -1.61 13.62 2.26
CA TYR A 614 -1.32 12.28 1.79
C TYR A 614 -1.96 11.26 2.73
N TYR A 615 -3.05 10.66 2.29
CA TYR A 615 -3.40 9.31 2.68
C TYR A 615 -2.36 8.39 2.06
N SER A 616 -1.42 7.92 2.87
CA SER A 616 -0.68 6.70 2.56
C SER A 616 -1.68 5.55 2.66
N PRO A 617 -1.89 4.73 1.63
CA PRO A 617 -2.65 3.50 1.83
C PRO A 617 -1.87 2.67 2.84
N ILE A 618 -2.54 2.31 3.93
CA ILE A 618 -2.12 1.23 4.81
C ILE A 618 -2.23 -0.03 3.95
N GLY A 619 -1.15 -0.37 3.32
CA GLY A 619 -0.98 -1.62 2.61
C GLY A 619 0.17 -2.38 3.25
N TYR A 620 -0.13 -3.60 3.62
CA TYR A 620 0.76 -4.68 4.03
C TYR A 620 1.27 -4.66 5.47
N LEU A 621 0.43 -5.13 6.34
CA LEU A 621 0.77 -6.14 7.35
C LEU A 621 -0.02 -7.41 7.04
#